data_c5cca8ac3dedea21befbe0d33b433f12
#
_entry.id   c5cca8ac3dedea21befbe0d33b433f12
#
_cell.length_a   1.000
_cell.length_b   1.000
_cell.length_c   1.000
_cell.angle_alpha   90.00
_cell.angle_beta   90.00
_cell.angle_gamma   90.00
#
_symmetry.space_group_name_H-M   'P 1'
#
loop_
_entity.id
_entity.type
_entity.pdbx_description
1 polymer ?
#
loop_
_entity_poly.entity_id
_entity_poly.type
_entity_poly.pdbx_seq_one_letter_code
_entity_poly.pdbx_strand_id
1 'polypeptide(L)'
;MDFFNLIRQGELEGIKEALSSDASLLEKKDQRGFTPLVMSTYSGHLDLSEFLIKTGADINATDAAGNTALTGVSFKGDAGIAVMLLEHGADVDIQNSLGATALIYAATYGQSEIVRLLLAVGADKSIKDQNGKTALNHAESKGEVTLVGLLKD
;
A
#
# COMPACT_ATOMS: atom_id res chain seq x y z
N MET A 1 0.61 10.92 -24.53
CA MET A 1 0.02 10.34 -23.32
C MET A 1 0.63 11.02 -22.12
N ASP A 2 -0.18 11.48 -21.18
CA ASP A 2 0.39 12.17 -20.01
C ASP A 2 1.07 11.19 -19.05
N PHE A 3 1.86 11.74 -18.13
CA PHE A 3 2.69 10.95 -17.23
C PHE A 3 1.87 9.95 -16.40
N PHE A 4 0.75 10.38 -15.80
CA PHE A 4 -0.06 9.49 -14.98
C PHE A 4 -0.77 8.40 -15.80
N ASN A 5 -1.10 8.67 -17.06
CA ASN A 5 -1.63 7.61 -17.93
C ASN A 5 -0.56 6.56 -18.22
N LEU A 6 0.69 6.98 -18.41
CA LEU A 6 1.81 6.02 -18.56
C LEU A 6 1.93 5.13 -17.31
N ILE A 7 1.80 5.74 -16.12
CA ILE A 7 1.85 4.99 -14.86
C ILE A 7 0.70 3.97 -14.81
N ARG A 8 -0.53 4.41 -15.06
CA ARG A 8 -1.70 3.51 -15.01
C ARG A 8 -1.57 2.32 -15.92
N GLN A 9 -0.94 2.53 -17.08
CA GLN A 9 -0.78 1.47 -18.08
C GLN A 9 0.49 0.64 -17.89
N GLY A 10 1.34 1.03 -16.93
CA GLY A 10 2.56 0.28 -16.66
C GLY A 10 3.62 0.44 -17.73
N GLU A 11 3.65 1.57 -18.42
CA GLU A 11 4.56 1.86 -19.53
C GLU A 11 5.96 2.20 -19.02
N LEU A 12 6.70 1.17 -18.60
CA LEU A 12 7.99 1.33 -17.93
C LEU A 12 8.97 2.17 -18.72
N GLU A 13 9.14 1.90 -20.02
CA GLU A 13 10.10 2.64 -20.84
C GLU A 13 9.70 4.09 -20.99
N GLY A 14 8.40 4.37 -21.16
CA GLY A 14 7.90 5.75 -21.22
C GLY A 14 8.15 6.50 -19.91
N ILE A 15 8.02 5.82 -18.78
CA ILE A 15 8.28 6.42 -17.46
C ILE A 15 9.77 6.68 -17.27
N LYS A 16 10.63 5.75 -17.68
CA LYS A 16 12.09 5.95 -17.62
C LYS A 16 12.50 7.19 -18.42
N GLU A 17 11.95 7.34 -19.62
CA GLU A 17 12.23 8.50 -20.49
C GLU A 17 11.74 9.79 -19.84
N ALA A 18 10.51 9.81 -19.33
CA ALA A 18 9.94 10.98 -18.69
C ALA A 18 10.78 11.42 -17.48
N LEU A 19 11.18 10.48 -16.62
CA LEU A 19 11.99 10.79 -15.44
C LEU A 19 13.41 11.23 -15.78
N SER A 20 13.97 10.76 -16.88
CA SER A 20 15.28 11.22 -17.33
C SER A 20 15.24 12.68 -17.80
N SER A 21 14.09 13.12 -18.34
CA SER A 21 13.87 14.51 -18.77
C SER A 21 13.50 15.44 -17.62
N ASP A 22 12.77 14.92 -16.63
CA ASP A 22 12.30 15.70 -15.48
C ASP A 22 12.20 14.81 -14.26
N ALA A 23 13.25 14.81 -13.45
CA ALA A 23 13.33 13.99 -12.24
C ALA A 23 12.29 14.38 -11.18
N SER A 24 11.75 15.61 -11.23
CA SER A 24 10.74 16.05 -10.28
C SER A 24 9.41 15.30 -10.41
N LEU A 25 9.20 14.61 -11.55
CA LEU A 25 7.99 13.82 -11.76
C LEU A 25 7.89 12.64 -10.78
N LEU A 26 9.00 12.19 -10.20
CA LEU A 26 9.02 11.03 -9.32
C LEU A 26 8.08 11.18 -8.12
N GLU A 27 7.91 12.39 -7.60
CA GLU A 27 7.04 12.67 -6.45
C GLU A 27 5.84 13.55 -6.81
N LYS A 28 5.56 13.72 -8.10
CA LYS A 28 4.39 14.51 -8.53
C LYS A 28 3.10 13.80 -8.10
N LYS A 29 2.14 14.57 -7.62
CA LYS A 29 0.84 14.02 -7.19
C LYS A 29 -0.25 14.39 -8.18
N ASP A 30 -1.18 13.46 -8.40
CA ASP A 30 -2.38 13.73 -9.21
C ASP A 30 -3.46 14.40 -8.34
N GLN A 31 -4.67 14.56 -8.88
CA GLN A 31 -5.78 15.22 -8.19
C GLN A 31 -6.22 14.52 -6.91
N ARG A 32 -5.98 13.20 -6.79
CA ARG A 32 -6.30 12.42 -5.59
C ARG A 32 -5.14 12.38 -4.61
N GLY A 33 -4.04 13.07 -4.91
CA GLY A 33 -2.82 13.04 -4.13
C GLY A 33 -1.98 11.79 -4.37
N PHE A 34 -2.26 11.00 -5.40
CA PHE A 34 -1.50 9.81 -5.71
C PHE A 34 -0.13 10.19 -6.28
N THR A 35 0.93 9.68 -5.65
CA THR A 35 2.26 9.71 -6.25
C THR A 35 2.34 8.66 -7.36
N PRO A 36 3.37 8.73 -8.22
CA PRO A 36 3.60 7.66 -9.19
C PRO A 36 3.66 6.27 -8.55
N LEU A 37 4.33 6.14 -7.40
CA LEU A 37 4.42 4.85 -6.71
C LEU A 37 3.06 4.36 -6.21
N VAL A 38 2.29 5.23 -5.56
CA VAL A 38 0.95 4.86 -5.08
C VAL A 38 0.08 4.40 -6.25
N MET A 39 0.11 5.14 -7.36
CA MET A 39 -0.68 4.78 -8.54
C MET A 39 -0.22 3.47 -9.17
N SER A 40 1.09 3.28 -9.32
CA SER A 40 1.68 2.09 -9.92
C SER A 40 1.35 0.83 -9.12
N THR A 41 1.50 0.88 -7.81
CA THR A 41 1.21 -0.26 -6.93
C THR A 41 -0.28 -0.57 -6.93
N TYR A 42 -1.13 0.44 -6.86
CA TYR A 42 -2.57 0.25 -6.89
C TYR A 42 -3.05 -0.33 -8.22
N SER A 43 -2.36 0.02 -9.30
CA SER A 43 -2.67 -0.50 -10.64
C SER A 43 -2.09 -1.89 -10.91
N GLY A 44 -1.30 -2.44 -9.98
CA GLY A 44 -0.78 -3.80 -10.10
C GLY A 44 0.50 -3.94 -10.92
N HIS A 45 1.26 -2.88 -11.10
CA HIS A 45 2.47 -2.87 -11.92
C HIS A 45 3.73 -3.09 -11.06
N LEU A 46 4.07 -4.36 -10.83
CA LEU A 46 5.18 -4.73 -9.96
C LEU A 46 6.53 -4.16 -10.43
N ASP A 47 6.86 -4.38 -11.69
CA ASP A 47 8.17 -3.97 -12.24
C ASP A 47 8.33 -2.45 -12.24
N LEU A 48 7.29 -1.73 -12.65
CA LEU A 48 7.29 -0.28 -12.63
C LEU A 48 7.42 0.24 -11.19
N SER A 49 6.69 -0.37 -10.27
CA SER A 49 6.72 0.04 -8.86
C SER A 49 8.12 -0.15 -8.26
N GLU A 50 8.75 -1.28 -8.53
CA GLU A 50 10.10 -1.54 -8.05
C GLU A 50 11.09 -0.56 -8.67
N PHE A 51 10.95 -0.27 -9.97
CA PHE A 51 11.78 0.72 -10.63
C PHE A 51 11.67 2.09 -9.95
N LEU A 52 10.45 2.52 -9.64
CA LEU A 52 10.23 3.83 -8.97
C LEU A 52 10.91 3.86 -7.60
N ILE A 53 10.81 2.78 -6.82
CA ILE A 53 11.46 2.70 -5.51
C ILE A 53 12.98 2.77 -5.67
N LYS A 54 13.55 2.02 -6.60
CA LYS A 54 14.99 2.02 -6.85
C LYS A 54 15.49 3.36 -7.37
N THR A 55 14.63 4.14 -8.00
CA THR A 55 14.94 5.48 -8.48
C THR A 55 14.90 6.52 -7.35
N GLY A 56 14.37 6.15 -6.18
CA GLY A 56 14.35 7.01 -5.00
C GLY A 56 12.98 7.51 -4.58
N ALA A 57 11.90 6.94 -5.09
CA ALA A 57 10.55 7.30 -4.66
C ALA A 57 10.39 7.08 -3.15
N ASP A 58 9.68 7.98 -2.48
CA ASP A 58 9.35 7.83 -1.07
C ASP A 58 8.31 6.70 -0.93
N ILE A 59 8.77 5.57 -0.39
CA ILE A 59 7.92 4.38 -0.26
C ILE A 59 6.75 4.61 0.72
N ASN A 60 6.89 5.58 1.61
CA ASN A 60 5.87 5.90 2.62
C ASN A 60 5.05 7.14 2.28
N ALA A 61 5.19 7.68 1.06
CA ALA A 61 4.38 8.82 0.62
C ALA A 61 2.89 8.45 0.66
N THR A 62 2.07 9.43 1.04
CA THR A 62 0.63 9.21 1.21
C THR A 62 -0.18 9.97 0.17
N ASP A 63 -1.36 9.44 -0.14
CA ASP A 63 -2.35 10.16 -0.94
C ASP A 63 -3.13 11.17 -0.07
N ALA A 64 -4.15 11.82 -0.65
CA ALA A 64 -4.95 12.81 0.06
C ALA A 64 -5.70 12.25 1.27
N ALA A 65 -5.99 10.94 1.29
CA ALA A 65 -6.65 10.27 2.41
C ALA A 65 -5.64 9.70 3.42
N GLY A 66 -4.35 9.91 3.22
CA GLY A 66 -3.30 9.41 4.10
C GLY A 66 -2.91 7.96 3.84
N ASN A 67 -3.33 7.37 2.72
CA ASN A 67 -2.99 6.00 2.38
C ASN A 67 -1.61 5.92 1.74
N THR A 68 -0.79 4.97 2.22
CA THR A 68 0.48 4.62 1.57
C THR A 68 0.22 3.60 0.46
N ALA A 69 1.26 3.31 -0.33
CA ALA A 69 1.21 2.21 -1.29
C ALA A 69 0.84 0.89 -0.60
N LEU A 70 1.44 0.60 0.55
CA LEU A 70 1.15 -0.63 1.30
C LEU A 70 -0.31 -0.70 1.76
N THR A 71 -0.87 0.41 2.23
CA THR A 71 -2.28 0.47 2.61
C THR A 71 -3.18 0.12 1.42
N GLY A 72 -2.89 0.70 0.25
CA GLY A 72 -3.68 0.46 -0.96
C GLY A 72 -3.65 -0.99 -1.42
N VAL A 73 -2.48 -1.62 -1.44
CA VAL A 73 -2.38 -3.03 -1.86
C VAL A 73 -2.95 -3.98 -0.81
N SER A 74 -2.94 -3.58 0.46
CA SER A 74 -3.57 -4.36 1.53
C SER A 74 -5.09 -4.37 1.40
N PHE A 75 -5.66 -3.27 0.92
CA PHE A 75 -7.07 -3.23 0.57
C PHE A 75 -7.36 -4.10 -0.65
N LYS A 76 -6.55 -4.00 -1.71
CA LYS A 76 -6.77 -4.72 -2.97
C LYS A 76 -6.45 -6.21 -2.90
N GLY A 77 -5.53 -6.60 -2.03
CA GLY A 77 -5.13 -8.00 -1.90
C GLY A 77 -4.00 -8.41 -2.83
N ASP A 78 -3.18 -7.47 -3.29
CA ASP A 78 -2.03 -7.80 -4.14
C ASP A 78 -0.84 -8.21 -3.27
N ALA A 79 -0.74 -9.48 -2.96
CA ALA A 79 0.30 -10.02 -2.08
C ALA A 79 1.71 -9.87 -2.70
N GLY A 80 1.84 -10.01 -4.01
CA GLY A 80 3.13 -9.87 -4.68
C GLY A 80 3.71 -8.48 -4.51
N ILE A 81 2.90 -7.45 -4.72
CA ILE A 81 3.35 -6.08 -4.52
C ILE A 81 3.56 -5.79 -3.03
N ALA A 82 2.71 -6.33 -2.15
CA ALA A 82 2.91 -6.18 -0.71
C ALA A 82 4.29 -6.71 -0.28
N VAL A 83 4.67 -7.91 -0.74
CA VAL A 83 6.00 -8.47 -0.46
C VAL A 83 7.10 -7.52 -0.93
N MET A 84 6.99 -7.02 -2.16
CA MET A 84 8.00 -6.11 -2.72
C MET A 84 8.13 -4.84 -1.87
N LEU A 85 7.00 -4.25 -1.47
CA LEU A 85 7.03 -3.05 -0.61
C LEU A 85 7.68 -3.34 0.74
N LEU A 86 7.35 -4.47 1.37
CA LEU A 86 7.92 -4.85 2.66
C LEU A 86 9.43 -5.13 2.55
N GLU A 87 9.87 -5.77 1.47
CA GLU A 87 11.28 -6.03 1.22
C GLU A 87 12.08 -4.73 1.05
N HIS A 88 11.45 -3.68 0.56
CA HIS A 88 12.07 -2.36 0.40
C HIS A 88 11.85 -1.43 1.60
N GLY A 89 11.37 -1.95 2.72
CA GLY A 89 11.32 -1.22 3.99
C GLY A 89 10.10 -0.33 4.20
N ALA A 90 8.97 -0.64 3.56
CA ALA A 90 7.74 0.12 3.80
C ALA A 90 7.37 0.08 5.31
N ASP A 91 6.97 1.22 5.85
CA ASP A 91 6.49 1.32 7.22
C ASP A 91 5.09 0.68 7.29
N VAL A 92 4.93 -0.29 8.19
CA VAL A 92 3.72 -1.11 8.26
C VAL A 92 2.61 -0.51 9.12
N ASP A 93 2.93 0.46 9.98
CA ASP A 93 1.99 0.96 11.00
C ASP A 93 1.47 2.37 10.72
N ILE A 94 1.67 2.91 9.53
CA ILE A 94 1.15 4.24 9.18
C ILE A 94 -0.38 4.20 9.18
N GLN A 95 -0.99 5.16 9.87
CA GLN A 95 -2.44 5.32 9.93
C GLN A 95 -2.88 6.39 8.94
N ASN A 96 -3.94 6.10 8.18
CA ASN A 96 -4.55 7.07 7.28
C ASN A 96 -5.47 8.05 8.05
N SER A 97 -6.22 8.88 7.33
CA SER A 97 -7.12 9.87 7.93
C SER A 97 -8.26 9.23 8.75
N LEU A 98 -8.58 7.97 8.53
CA LEU A 98 -9.56 7.21 9.31
C LEU A 98 -8.92 6.45 10.48
N GLY A 99 -7.61 6.62 10.68
CA GLY A 99 -6.86 5.88 11.69
C GLY A 99 -6.56 4.43 11.31
N ALA A 100 -6.85 4.02 10.08
CA ALA A 100 -6.65 2.64 9.65
C ALA A 100 -5.22 2.39 9.20
N THR A 101 -4.70 1.22 9.57
CA THR A 101 -3.40 0.71 9.10
C THR A 101 -3.60 -0.28 7.96
N ALA A 102 -2.50 -0.67 7.33
CA ALA A 102 -2.52 -1.75 6.33
C ALA A 102 -3.12 -3.03 6.92
N LEU A 103 -2.75 -3.38 8.16
CA LEU A 103 -3.28 -4.58 8.83
C LEU A 103 -4.79 -4.50 9.01
N ILE A 104 -5.30 -3.34 9.41
CA ILE A 104 -6.74 -3.13 9.56
C ILE A 104 -7.47 -3.35 8.23
N TYR A 105 -6.96 -2.80 7.13
CA TYR A 105 -7.58 -3.00 5.82
C TYR A 105 -7.49 -4.46 5.36
N ALA A 106 -6.34 -5.08 5.53
CA ALA A 106 -6.19 -6.49 5.14
C ALA A 106 -7.17 -7.38 5.91
N ALA A 107 -7.35 -7.13 7.21
CA ALA A 107 -8.31 -7.87 8.02
C ALA A 107 -9.75 -7.58 7.62
N THR A 108 -10.07 -6.32 7.38
CA THR A 108 -11.43 -5.90 7.01
C THR A 108 -11.88 -6.53 5.70
N TYR A 109 -10.97 -6.66 4.73
CA TYR A 109 -11.30 -7.14 3.39
C TYR A 109 -10.89 -8.60 3.15
N GLY A 110 -10.58 -9.34 4.20
CA GLY A 110 -10.34 -10.78 4.10
C GLY A 110 -9.05 -11.18 3.39
N GLN A 111 -8.03 -10.31 3.41
CA GLN A 111 -6.77 -10.55 2.72
C GLN A 111 -5.81 -11.34 3.62
N SER A 112 -6.10 -12.63 3.80
CA SER A 112 -5.40 -13.50 4.77
C SER A 112 -3.90 -13.57 4.55
N GLU A 113 -3.47 -13.68 3.29
CA GLU A 113 -2.04 -13.76 2.98
C GLU A 113 -1.32 -12.48 3.39
N ILE A 114 -1.94 -11.32 3.11
CA ILE A 114 -1.35 -10.04 3.49
C ILE A 114 -1.33 -9.89 5.01
N VAL A 115 -2.37 -10.33 5.71
CA VAL A 115 -2.35 -10.34 7.18
C VAL A 115 -1.14 -11.13 7.69
N ARG A 116 -0.90 -12.32 7.13
CA ARG A 116 0.27 -13.13 7.52
C ARG A 116 1.58 -12.39 7.26
N LEU A 117 1.70 -11.78 6.09
CA LEU A 117 2.91 -11.02 5.73
C LEU A 117 3.15 -9.85 6.69
N LEU A 118 2.11 -9.09 6.99
CA LEU A 118 2.23 -7.94 7.89
C LEU A 118 2.60 -8.37 9.31
N LEU A 119 1.98 -9.41 9.83
CA LEU A 119 2.31 -9.93 11.15
C LEU A 119 3.74 -10.46 11.22
N ALA A 120 4.21 -11.10 10.13
CA ALA A 120 5.57 -11.63 10.07
C ALA A 120 6.63 -10.54 10.16
N VAL A 121 6.33 -9.32 9.71
CA VAL A 121 7.26 -8.19 9.81
C VAL A 121 6.99 -7.30 11.03
N GLY A 122 6.12 -7.74 11.93
CA GLY A 122 5.91 -7.07 13.22
C GLY A 122 4.86 -5.97 13.23
N ALA A 123 3.88 -6.00 12.34
CA ALA A 123 2.78 -5.03 12.37
C ALA A 123 2.10 -5.03 13.76
N ASP A 124 1.80 -3.83 14.23
CA ASP A 124 1.22 -3.64 15.57
C ASP A 124 -0.29 -3.92 15.55
N LYS A 125 -0.68 -5.06 16.13
CA LYS A 125 -2.08 -5.48 16.20
C LYS A 125 -2.94 -4.63 17.13
N SER A 126 -2.33 -3.85 18.00
CA SER A 126 -3.06 -3.06 19.01
C SER A 126 -3.57 -1.73 18.51
N ILE A 127 -3.13 -1.28 17.32
CA ILE A 127 -3.54 0.00 16.77
C ILE A 127 -5.03 0.00 16.48
N LYS A 128 -5.70 1.06 16.89
CA LYS A 128 -7.14 1.26 16.71
C LYS A 128 -7.40 2.36 15.69
N ASP A 129 -8.42 2.16 14.86
CA ASP A 129 -8.88 3.21 13.95
C ASP A 129 -9.67 4.29 14.72
N GLN A 130 -10.19 5.28 13.99
CA GLN A 130 -10.95 6.39 14.62
C GLN A 130 -12.20 5.94 15.37
N ASN A 131 -12.71 4.74 15.09
CA ASN A 131 -13.86 4.16 15.78
C ASN A 131 -13.45 3.24 16.94
N GLY A 132 -12.16 3.24 17.28
CA GLY A 132 -11.65 2.40 18.37
C GLY A 132 -11.54 0.93 18.04
N LYS A 133 -11.52 0.56 16.75
CA LYS A 133 -11.49 -0.83 16.31
C LYS A 133 -10.11 -1.25 15.88
N THR A 134 -9.69 -2.44 16.34
CA THR A 134 -8.44 -3.08 15.90
C THR A 134 -8.71 -3.96 14.68
N ALA A 135 -7.63 -4.46 14.07
CA ALA A 135 -7.75 -5.46 12.99
C ALA A 135 -8.56 -6.68 13.46
N LEU A 136 -8.32 -7.16 14.68
CA LEU A 136 -9.08 -8.29 15.24
C LEU A 136 -10.58 -7.97 15.33
N ASN A 137 -10.93 -6.78 15.79
CA ASN A 137 -12.34 -6.37 15.88
C ASN A 137 -13.02 -6.41 14.52
N HIS A 138 -12.34 -5.95 13.47
CA HIS A 138 -12.89 -5.98 12.10
C HIS A 138 -13.06 -7.42 11.61
N ALA A 139 -12.08 -8.28 11.85
CA ALA A 139 -12.15 -9.70 11.46
C ALA A 139 -13.32 -10.40 12.17
N GLU A 140 -13.49 -10.13 13.46
CA GLU A 140 -14.61 -10.70 14.24
C GLU A 140 -15.96 -10.24 13.70
N SER A 141 -16.06 -8.95 13.38
CA SER A 141 -17.29 -8.36 12.83
C SER A 141 -17.69 -8.97 11.49
N LYS A 142 -16.70 -9.39 10.69
CA LYS A 142 -16.93 -10.04 9.39
C LYS A 142 -17.12 -11.54 9.48
N GLY A 143 -16.92 -12.14 10.66
CA GLY A 143 -17.00 -13.59 10.82
C GLY A 143 -15.87 -14.36 10.17
N GLU A 144 -14.72 -13.73 9.99
CA GLU A 144 -13.57 -14.31 9.31
C GLU A 144 -12.74 -15.17 10.26
N VAL A 145 -13.16 -16.43 10.44
CA VAL A 145 -12.57 -17.35 11.44
C VAL A 145 -11.05 -17.48 11.29
N THR A 146 -10.55 -17.61 10.07
CA THR A 146 -9.11 -17.75 9.82
C THR A 146 -8.37 -16.49 10.27
N LEU A 147 -8.88 -15.31 9.92
CA LEU A 147 -8.25 -14.06 10.31
C LEU A 147 -8.30 -13.82 11.81
N VAL A 148 -9.42 -14.15 12.45
CA VAL A 148 -9.52 -14.07 13.90
C VAL A 148 -8.44 -14.93 14.55
N GLY A 149 -8.25 -16.15 14.06
CA GLY A 149 -7.19 -17.02 14.56
C GLY A 149 -5.78 -16.45 14.40
N LEU A 150 -5.51 -15.79 13.26
CA LEU A 150 -4.21 -15.16 13.01
C LEU A 150 -3.96 -13.94 13.90
N LEU A 151 -5.01 -13.18 14.20
CA LEU A 151 -4.90 -11.91 14.92
C LEU A 151 -5.00 -12.06 16.45
N LYS A 152 -5.51 -13.17 16.93
CA LYS A 152 -5.48 -13.48 18.37
C LYS A 152 -4.07 -13.78 18.83
N ASP A 153 -3.82 -13.55 20.08
CA ASP A 153 -2.51 -13.86 20.70
C ASP A 153 -2.30 -15.33 20.91
#